data_2304686eca7e11cd4b64a0483142e323
#
_entry.id   2304686eca7e11cd4b64a0483142e323
#
_cell.length_a   1.000
_cell.length_b   1.000
_cell.length_c   1.000
_cell.angle_alpha   90.00
_cell.angle_beta   90.00
_cell.angle_gamma   90.00
#
_symmetry.space_group_name_H-M   'P 1'
#
loop_
_entity.id
_entity.type
_entity.pdbx_description
1 polymer ?
#
loop_
_entity_poly.entity_id
_entity_poly.type
_entity_poly.pdbx_seq_one_letter_code
_entity_poly.pdbx_strand_id
1 'polypeptide(L)'
;MTPFGYLFIDIDDPRATPSPAGRALAFGCARSRSLTPEEIGTPAHAHIVADTVRAAMREAQVGAEDVALVIVKTPVTSHIPATAGAVRNTRVTSAHSKAVGALGAGLALGEVPEARIVREAFDTDHTLHAKRAMVFSGSELDCVEIMLLANRPGAAGELTVHTGFLKDVLDAGGLRALFASAGCRIGEDGMLADPQKVVATLIKSGAAPDGRVRGLRTTMKSSHLDMDKHVRATMSGVAGSILGHARIFISANTVHQAPPGGGLCACIVRGGH
;
A
#
# COMPACT_ATOMS: atom_id res chain seq x y z
N MET A 1 -12.24 2.75 16.62
CA MET A 1 -12.65 2.85 15.19
C MET A 1 -13.74 1.80 14.95
N THR A 2 -14.78 2.16 14.22
CA THR A 2 -15.81 1.19 13.80
C THR A 2 -15.18 0.23 12.78
N PRO A 3 -15.30 -1.09 12.95
CA PRO A 3 -14.85 -2.05 11.94
C PRO A 3 -15.60 -1.82 10.62
N PHE A 4 -14.87 -1.81 9.51
CA PHE A 4 -15.43 -1.74 8.17
C PHE A 4 -14.51 -2.47 7.20
N GLY A 5 -15.00 -2.79 6.01
CA GLY A 5 -14.25 -3.40 4.92
C GLY A 5 -14.76 -2.91 3.58
N TYR A 6 -13.94 -3.09 2.57
CA TYR A 6 -14.32 -2.89 1.17
C TYR A 6 -14.38 -4.27 0.50
N LEU A 7 -15.44 -4.50 -0.26
CA LEU A 7 -15.60 -5.66 -1.12
C LEU A 7 -15.54 -5.19 -2.57
N PHE A 8 -14.62 -5.74 -3.35
CA PHE A 8 -14.51 -5.49 -4.78
C PHE A 8 -15.21 -6.64 -5.51
N ILE A 9 -16.13 -6.30 -6.38
CA ILE A 9 -16.90 -7.27 -7.17
C ILE A 9 -16.81 -6.85 -8.63
N ASP A 10 -16.36 -7.75 -9.48
CA ASP A 10 -16.47 -7.60 -10.92
C ASP A 10 -17.84 -8.12 -11.36
N ILE A 11 -18.57 -7.30 -12.08
CA ILE A 11 -19.92 -7.62 -12.54
C ILE A 11 -19.93 -7.50 -14.07
N ASP A 12 -20.22 -8.60 -14.73
CA ASP A 12 -20.50 -8.59 -16.16
C ASP A 12 -21.89 -7.98 -16.40
N ASP A 13 -21.93 -6.67 -16.67
CA ASP A 13 -23.17 -5.97 -17.03
C ASP A 13 -23.14 -5.67 -18.54
N PRO A 14 -23.97 -6.35 -19.35
CA PRO A 14 -24.02 -6.11 -20.79
C PRO A 14 -24.47 -4.68 -21.16
N ARG A 15 -25.00 -3.92 -20.20
CA ARG A 15 -25.40 -2.51 -20.39
C ARG A 15 -24.28 -1.54 -20.01
N ALA A 16 -23.16 -2.03 -19.48
CA ALA A 16 -22.06 -1.20 -19.07
C ALA A 16 -21.46 -0.46 -20.27
N THR A 17 -21.37 0.85 -20.16
CA THR A 17 -20.76 1.70 -21.19
C THR A 17 -19.32 2.04 -20.81
N PRO A 18 -18.43 2.24 -21.80
CA PRO A 18 -17.09 2.72 -21.53
C PRO A 18 -17.11 3.99 -20.64
N SER A 19 -16.14 4.09 -19.74
CA SER A 19 -16.01 5.25 -18.88
C SER A 19 -15.89 6.54 -19.71
N PRO A 20 -16.62 7.61 -19.35
CA PRO A 20 -16.44 8.93 -19.99
C PRO A 20 -15.01 9.46 -19.90
N ALA A 21 -14.26 9.08 -18.86
CA ALA A 21 -12.86 9.41 -18.68
C ALA A 21 -11.92 8.57 -19.57
N GLY A 22 -12.44 7.66 -20.40
CA GLY A 22 -11.66 6.72 -21.20
C GLY A 22 -10.97 5.62 -20.41
N ARG A 23 -11.07 5.62 -19.08
CA ARG A 23 -10.45 4.66 -18.14
C ARG A 23 -11.36 4.45 -16.95
N ALA A 24 -11.36 3.25 -16.40
CA ALA A 24 -12.07 2.95 -15.17
C ALA A 24 -11.27 1.99 -14.29
N LEU A 25 -11.64 1.94 -13.00
CA LEU A 25 -11.07 1.03 -12.03
C LEU A 25 -11.20 -0.42 -12.51
N ALA A 26 -10.08 -1.08 -12.56
CA ALA A 26 -9.96 -2.53 -12.70
C ALA A 26 -9.14 -3.07 -11.54
N PHE A 27 -9.39 -4.30 -11.15
CA PHE A 27 -8.58 -4.98 -10.13
C PHE A 27 -8.18 -6.36 -10.59
N GLY A 28 -7.07 -6.86 -10.05
CA GLY A 28 -6.63 -8.23 -10.24
C GLY A 28 -6.11 -8.79 -8.93
N CYS A 29 -6.37 -10.07 -8.69
CA CYS A 29 -5.93 -10.79 -7.52
C CYS A 29 -5.03 -11.96 -7.93
N ALA A 30 -3.99 -12.21 -7.18
CA ALA A 30 -3.14 -13.36 -7.41
C ALA A 30 -2.57 -13.88 -6.09
N ARG A 31 -2.32 -15.17 -6.07
CA ARG A 31 -1.68 -15.86 -4.95
C ARG A 31 -0.50 -16.66 -5.45
N SER A 32 0.63 -16.61 -4.74
CA SER A 32 1.79 -17.43 -5.03
C SER A 32 1.61 -18.87 -4.54
N ARG A 33 2.54 -19.75 -4.87
CA ARG A 33 2.74 -20.96 -4.09
C ARG A 33 3.11 -20.62 -2.65
N SER A 34 3.00 -21.59 -1.75
CA SER A 34 3.59 -21.48 -0.42
C SER A 34 5.11 -21.29 -0.49
N LEU A 35 5.63 -20.43 0.37
CA LEU A 35 7.07 -20.21 0.53
C LEU A 35 7.61 -21.14 1.60
N THR A 36 8.83 -21.64 1.38
CA THR A 36 9.54 -22.34 2.44
C THR A 36 10.09 -21.33 3.47
N PRO A 37 10.37 -21.77 4.71
CA PRO A 37 10.95 -20.90 5.74
C PRO A 37 12.25 -20.23 5.30
N GLU A 38 13.04 -20.92 4.46
CA GLU A 38 14.34 -20.47 3.96
C GLU A 38 14.19 -19.38 2.87
N GLU A 39 13.09 -19.39 2.16
CA GLU A 39 12.78 -18.39 1.13
C GLU A 39 12.31 -17.06 1.76
N ILE A 40 11.55 -17.12 2.87
CA ILE A 40 10.96 -15.93 3.47
C ILE A 40 12.07 -14.94 3.89
N GLY A 41 11.94 -13.68 3.46
CA GLY A 41 12.90 -12.63 3.77
C GLY A 41 14.14 -12.62 2.88
N THR A 42 14.15 -13.32 1.76
CA THR A 42 15.30 -13.44 0.85
C THR A 42 15.02 -12.77 -0.51
N PRO A 43 16.02 -12.61 -1.38
CA PRO A 43 15.78 -12.20 -2.77
C PRO A 43 14.79 -13.11 -3.52
N ALA A 44 14.80 -14.42 -3.26
CA ALA A 44 13.82 -15.35 -3.83
C ALA A 44 12.39 -14.96 -3.46
N HIS A 45 12.14 -14.55 -2.21
CA HIS A 45 10.84 -14.03 -1.79
C HIS A 45 10.44 -12.78 -2.58
N ALA A 46 11.35 -11.83 -2.81
CA ALA A 46 11.07 -10.63 -3.60
C ALA A 46 10.70 -10.98 -5.05
N HIS A 47 11.37 -11.95 -5.66
CA HIS A 47 11.03 -12.43 -7.01
C HIS A 47 9.65 -13.11 -7.03
N ILE A 48 9.32 -13.92 -6.02
CA ILE A 48 7.97 -14.52 -5.89
C ILE A 48 6.90 -13.43 -5.80
N VAL A 49 7.14 -12.36 -5.02
CA VAL A 49 6.24 -11.20 -4.99
C VAL A 49 6.11 -10.57 -6.38
N ALA A 50 7.23 -10.33 -7.06
CA ALA A 50 7.21 -9.72 -8.39
C ALA A 50 6.40 -10.55 -9.40
N ASP A 51 6.59 -11.87 -9.40
CA ASP A 51 5.86 -12.76 -10.31
C ASP A 51 4.37 -12.82 -9.97
N THR A 52 4.03 -12.75 -8.68
CA THR A 52 2.63 -12.71 -8.24
C THR A 52 1.96 -11.38 -8.62
N VAL A 53 2.68 -10.25 -8.54
CA VAL A 53 2.18 -8.95 -9.05
C VAL A 53 1.95 -9.01 -10.56
N ARG A 54 2.89 -9.58 -11.32
CA ARG A 54 2.72 -9.76 -12.78
C ARG A 54 1.52 -10.65 -13.11
N ALA A 55 1.23 -11.67 -12.28
CA ALA A 55 0.04 -12.50 -12.43
C ALA A 55 -1.24 -11.68 -12.19
N ALA A 56 -1.28 -10.84 -11.15
CA ALA A 56 -2.43 -9.95 -10.89
C ALA A 56 -2.61 -8.91 -12.02
N MET A 57 -1.53 -8.40 -12.63
CA MET A 57 -1.61 -7.51 -13.79
C MET A 57 -2.25 -8.23 -14.99
N ARG A 58 -1.89 -9.49 -15.24
CA ARG A 58 -2.51 -10.27 -16.33
C ARG A 58 -4.00 -10.50 -16.07
N GLU A 59 -4.40 -10.81 -14.85
CA GLU A 59 -5.81 -10.96 -14.48
C GLU A 59 -6.60 -9.66 -14.68
N ALA A 60 -6.06 -8.53 -14.25
CA ALA A 60 -6.66 -7.22 -14.46
C ALA A 60 -6.61 -6.75 -15.93
N GLN A 61 -5.85 -7.43 -16.80
CA GLN A 61 -5.60 -7.05 -18.21
C GLN A 61 -5.00 -5.64 -18.32
N VAL A 62 -3.95 -5.35 -17.55
CA VAL A 62 -3.29 -4.04 -17.51
C VAL A 62 -1.78 -4.15 -17.63
N GLY A 63 -1.14 -3.10 -18.14
CA GLY A 63 0.29 -2.89 -18.05
C GLY A 63 0.72 -2.25 -16.72
N ALA A 64 2.03 -2.21 -16.46
CA ALA A 64 2.56 -1.59 -15.26
C ALA A 64 2.26 -0.08 -15.18
N GLU A 65 2.13 0.59 -16.32
CA GLU A 65 1.78 2.00 -16.44
C GLU A 65 0.36 2.32 -15.98
N ASP A 66 -0.56 1.36 -16.08
CA ASP A 66 -1.96 1.52 -15.68
C ASP A 66 -2.20 1.23 -14.19
N VAL A 67 -1.24 0.56 -13.55
CA VAL A 67 -1.33 0.20 -12.13
C VAL A 67 -1.23 1.44 -11.25
N ALA A 68 -2.22 1.67 -10.42
CA ALA A 68 -2.22 2.75 -9.44
C ALA A 68 -1.76 2.28 -8.06
N LEU A 69 -2.15 1.08 -7.64
CA LEU A 69 -1.82 0.55 -6.32
C LEU A 69 -1.70 -0.97 -6.34
N VAL A 70 -0.65 -1.49 -5.72
CA VAL A 70 -0.49 -2.91 -5.37
C VAL A 70 -0.61 -3.06 -3.86
N ILE A 71 -1.54 -3.87 -3.42
CA ILE A 71 -1.69 -4.28 -2.02
C ILE A 71 -1.08 -5.67 -1.91
N VAL A 72 -0.03 -5.79 -1.11
CA VAL A 72 0.71 -7.04 -0.89
C VAL A 72 0.45 -7.54 0.51
N LYS A 73 0.07 -8.80 0.64
CA LYS A 73 0.10 -9.53 1.90
C LYS A 73 1.20 -10.58 1.81
N THR A 74 2.10 -10.63 2.80
CA THR A 74 3.32 -11.41 2.76
C THR A 74 3.59 -12.15 4.08
N PRO A 75 4.15 -13.38 4.08
CA PRO A 75 4.33 -14.18 5.28
C PRO A 75 5.50 -13.72 6.16
N VAL A 76 5.44 -14.11 7.43
CA VAL A 76 6.55 -14.05 8.39
C VAL A 76 6.84 -15.44 8.96
N THR A 77 8.05 -15.68 9.44
CA THR A 77 8.45 -17.02 9.91
C THR A 77 7.97 -17.39 11.32
N SER A 78 7.24 -16.53 12.01
CA SER A 78 6.95 -16.70 13.44
C SER A 78 6.09 -17.92 13.82
N HIS A 79 5.44 -18.56 12.87
CA HIS A 79 4.56 -19.72 13.08
C HIS A 79 4.92 -20.94 12.26
N ILE A 80 5.98 -20.91 11.48
CA ILE A 80 6.43 -22.10 10.76
C ILE A 80 7.22 -22.96 11.75
N PRO A 81 6.79 -24.21 12.03
CA PRO A 81 7.55 -25.11 12.90
C PRO A 81 8.96 -25.30 12.35
N ALA A 82 9.97 -25.16 13.19
CA ALA A 82 11.33 -25.49 12.81
C ALA A 82 11.37 -26.97 12.46
N THR A 83 11.75 -27.31 11.23
CA THR A 83 12.06 -28.69 10.86
C THR A 83 13.22 -29.15 11.73
N ALA A 84 13.10 -30.32 12.35
CA ALA A 84 14.14 -30.85 13.23
C ALA A 84 15.48 -30.95 12.46
N GLY A 85 16.51 -30.21 12.92
CA GLY A 85 17.83 -30.17 12.31
C GLY A 85 18.15 -28.93 11.46
N ALA A 86 17.18 -28.06 11.15
CA ALA A 86 17.46 -26.79 10.47
C ALA A 86 18.06 -25.79 11.48
N VAL A 87 19.25 -25.28 11.17
CA VAL A 87 19.80 -24.11 11.86
C VAL A 87 18.76 -23.00 11.72
N ARG A 88 18.21 -22.52 12.86
CA ARG A 88 17.25 -21.42 12.88
C ARG A 88 17.90 -20.19 12.28
N ASN A 89 17.74 -20.03 10.99
CA ASN A 89 18.06 -18.78 10.35
C ASN A 89 17.05 -17.73 10.85
N THR A 90 17.58 -16.65 11.36
CA THR A 90 16.99 -15.42 11.83
C THR A 90 15.49 -15.29 11.59
N ARG A 91 14.75 -15.14 12.68
CA ARG A 91 13.32 -14.84 12.69
C ARG A 91 13.04 -13.62 11.78
N VAL A 92 12.36 -13.83 10.66
CA VAL A 92 11.98 -12.75 9.77
C VAL A 92 10.92 -11.89 10.44
N THR A 93 11.28 -10.64 10.71
CA THR A 93 10.37 -9.68 11.34
C THR A 93 9.30 -9.21 10.36
N SER A 94 8.22 -8.67 10.90
CA SER A 94 7.18 -8.04 10.09
C SER A 94 7.72 -6.88 9.22
N ALA A 95 8.66 -6.09 9.73
CA ALA A 95 9.29 -5.00 8.99
C ALA A 95 10.12 -5.53 7.82
N HIS A 96 10.95 -6.54 8.06
CA HIS A 96 11.78 -7.16 7.02
C HIS A 96 10.94 -7.81 5.91
N SER A 97 9.90 -8.57 6.27
CA SER A 97 8.99 -9.15 5.27
C SER A 97 8.28 -8.08 4.43
N LYS A 98 7.89 -6.95 5.05
CA LYS A 98 7.32 -5.81 4.30
C LYS A 98 8.36 -5.17 3.36
N ALA A 99 9.62 -5.05 3.79
CA ALA A 99 10.71 -4.54 2.96
C ALA A 99 10.87 -5.37 1.68
N VAL A 100 10.99 -6.68 1.85
CA VAL A 100 11.11 -7.63 0.73
C VAL A 100 9.90 -7.56 -0.20
N GLY A 101 8.69 -7.53 0.38
CA GLY A 101 7.44 -7.41 -0.39
C GLY A 101 7.35 -6.11 -1.18
N ALA A 102 7.80 -4.99 -0.59
CA ALA A 102 7.80 -3.69 -1.27
C ALA A 102 8.78 -3.67 -2.46
N LEU A 103 10.01 -4.14 -2.25
CA LEU A 103 11.00 -4.16 -3.33
C LEU A 103 10.62 -5.16 -4.44
N GLY A 104 9.99 -6.30 -4.10
CA GLY A 104 9.43 -7.23 -5.09
C GLY A 104 8.30 -6.62 -5.91
N ALA A 105 7.38 -5.87 -5.29
CA ALA A 105 6.35 -5.14 -6.01
C ALA A 105 6.97 -4.03 -6.89
N GLY A 106 7.94 -3.28 -6.36
CA GLY A 106 8.68 -2.28 -7.11
C GLY A 106 9.43 -2.85 -8.32
N LEU A 107 10.00 -4.06 -8.19
CA LEU A 107 10.62 -4.79 -9.30
C LEU A 107 9.60 -5.10 -10.40
N ALA A 108 8.41 -5.61 -10.04
CA ALA A 108 7.36 -5.92 -11.01
C ALA A 108 6.88 -4.69 -11.80
N LEU A 109 6.86 -3.54 -11.14
CA LEU A 109 6.41 -2.26 -11.71
C LEU A 109 7.52 -1.46 -12.40
N GLY A 110 8.76 -1.98 -12.44
CA GLY A 110 9.91 -1.27 -13.01
C GLY A 110 10.39 -0.07 -12.18
N GLU A 111 10.02 0.01 -10.90
CA GLU A 111 10.39 1.10 -9.99
C GLU A 111 11.69 0.81 -9.24
N VAL A 112 12.05 -0.46 -9.11
CA VAL A 112 13.28 -0.93 -8.45
C VAL A 112 14.05 -1.82 -9.44
N PRO A 113 15.32 -1.51 -9.71
CA PRO A 113 16.14 -2.34 -10.59
C PRO A 113 16.41 -3.72 -9.99
N GLU A 114 16.37 -4.77 -10.80
CA GLU A 114 16.61 -6.15 -10.37
C GLU A 114 17.96 -6.34 -9.66
N ALA A 115 19.02 -5.70 -10.17
CA ALA A 115 20.35 -5.75 -9.57
C ALA A 115 20.42 -5.20 -8.12
N ARG A 116 19.37 -4.48 -7.67
CA ARG A 116 19.27 -3.97 -6.31
C ARG A 116 18.47 -4.89 -5.37
N ILE A 117 17.93 -6.01 -5.88
CA ILE A 117 17.22 -7.02 -5.08
C ILE A 117 18.25 -7.93 -4.43
N VAL A 118 18.93 -7.41 -3.43
CA VAL A 118 19.97 -8.12 -2.66
C VAL A 118 19.63 -8.05 -1.17
N ARG A 119 20.07 -9.07 -0.41
CA ARG A 119 19.72 -9.18 1.02
C ARG A 119 20.14 -7.94 1.82
N GLU A 120 21.30 -7.40 1.51
CA GLU A 120 21.89 -6.24 2.20
C GLU A 120 21.04 -4.96 2.01
N ALA A 121 20.27 -4.88 0.93
CA ALA A 121 19.46 -3.70 0.64
C ALA A 121 18.16 -3.64 1.46
N PHE A 122 17.61 -4.79 1.88
CA PHE A 122 16.25 -4.88 2.41
C PHE A 122 15.98 -4.07 3.69
N ASP A 123 16.98 -3.90 4.54
CA ASP A 123 16.80 -3.16 5.81
C ASP A 123 17.66 -1.89 5.89
N THR A 124 18.53 -1.65 4.91
CA THR A 124 19.58 -0.62 5.01
C THR A 124 19.51 0.44 3.91
N ASP A 125 19.07 0.07 2.70
CA ASP A 125 19.04 1.01 1.59
C ASP A 125 17.69 1.71 1.46
N HIS A 126 17.45 2.65 2.34
CA HIS A 126 16.21 3.44 2.35
C HIS A 126 16.03 4.38 1.15
N THR A 127 16.97 4.42 0.20
CA THR A 127 16.79 5.12 -1.08
C THR A 127 15.90 4.34 -2.04
N LEU A 128 15.82 3.01 -1.85
CA LEU A 128 14.96 2.14 -2.62
C LEU A 128 13.56 2.10 -2.01
N HIS A 129 12.56 2.39 -2.80
CA HIS A 129 11.17 2.20 -2.39
C HIS A 129 10.24 2.00 -3.59
N ALA A 130 9.25 1.16 -3.40
CA ALA A 130 8.13 1.05 -4.32
C ALA A 130 7.24 2.29 -4.19
N LYS A 131 6.84 2.85 -5.32
CA LYS A 131 6.04 4.08 -5.35
C LYS A 131 4.54 3.83 -5.30
N ARG A 132 4.12 2.59 -5.57
CA ARG A 132 2.71 2.20 -5.72
C ARG A 132 2.38 0.91 -4.98
N ALA A 133 3.10 0.58 -3.89
CA ALA A 133 2.84 -0.63 -3.11
C ALA A 133 2.55 -0.32 -1.64
N MET A 134 1.48 -0.93 -1.12
CA MET A 134 1.17 -1.01 0.30
C MET A 134 1.34 -2.45 0.75
N VAL A 135 2.32 -2.71 1.61
CA VAL A 135 2.69 -4.07 2.02
C VAL A 135 2.31 -4.35 3.45
N PHE A 136 1.64 -5.46 3.65
CA PHE A 136 1.21 -5.98 4.94
C PHE A 136 1.86 -7.34 5.14
N SER A 137 2.24 -7.66 6.35
CA SER A 137 2.79 -8.98 6.69
C SER A 137 2.01 -9.62 7.83
N GLY A 138 2.00 -10.91 7.86
CA GLY A 138 1.32 -11.67 8.89
C GLY A 138 1.77 -13.11 8.95
N SER A 139 1.39 -13.76 10.04
CA SER A 139 1.72 -15.16 10.33
C SER A 139 0.57 -16.11 9.95
N GLU A 140 -0.54 -15.54 9.49
CA GLU A 140 -1.74 -16.27 9.10
C GLU A 140 -1.67 -16.86 7.70
N LEU A 141 -0.58 -16.63 6.96
CA LEU A 141 -0.38 -17.16 5.61
C LEU A 141 1.08 -17.60 5.41
N ASP A 142 1.27 -18.50 4.48
CA ASP A 142 2.55 -19.06 4.06
C ASP A 142 2.92 -18.70 2.60
N CYS A 143 2.12 -17.86 1.97
CA CYS A 143 2.25 -17.44 0.57
C CYS A 143 2.17 -15.92 0.44
N VAL A 144 2.37 -15.41 -0.76
CA VAL A 144 2.12 -14.01 -1.11
C VAL A 144 0.73 -13.89 -1.71
N GLU A 145 -0.05 -12.93 -1.21
CA GLU A 145 -1.32 -12.55 -1.80
C GLU A 145 -1.26 -11.12 -2.30
N ILE A 146 -1.72 -10.90 -3.51
CA ILE A 146 -1.74 -9.61 -4.20
C ILE A 146 -3.18 -9.24 -4.53
N MET A 147 -3.52 -7.98 -4.25
CA MET A 147 -4.63 -7.27 -4.85
C MET A 147 -4.09 -6.04 -5.55
N LEU A 148 -4.34 -5.92 -6.83
CA LEU A 148 -3.86 -4.83 -7.66
C LEU A 148 -5.05 -3.97 -8.09
N LEU A 149 -4.91 -2.65 -7.99
CA LEU A 149 -5.88 -1.67 -8.46
C LEU A 149 -5.24 -0.85 -9.59
N ALA A 150 -5.95 -0.72 -10.70
CA ALA A 150 -5.49 -0.04 -11.90
C ALA A 150 -6.60 0.82 -12.51
N ASN A 151 -6.24 1.73 -13.40
CA ASN A 151 -7.18 2.43 -14.26
C ASN A 151 -7.03 1.89 -15.68
N ARG A 152 -7.83 0.87 -16.03
CA ARG A 152 -7.74 0.20 -17.32
C ARG A 152 -8.37 1.05 -18.44
N PRO A 153 -7.64 1.29 -19.54
CA PRO A 153 -8.20 1.95 -20.72
C PRO A 153 -9.38 1.16 -21.30
N GLY A 154 -10.42 1.87 -21.73
CA GLY A 154 -11.62 1.27 -22.32
C GLY A 154 -12.51 0.47 -21.37
N ALA A 155 -12.13 0.36 -20.09
CA ALA A 155 -12.99 -0.29 -19.09
C ALA A 155 -14.28 0.50 -18.87
N ALA A 156 -15.34 -0.22 -18.58
CA ALA A 156 -16.62 0.34 -18.18
C ALA A 156 -16.61 0.69 -16.69
N GLY A 157 -17.45 1.65 -16.31
CA GLY A 157 -17.63 2.07 -14.92
C GLY A 157 -17.24 3.51 -14.67
N GLU A 158 -17.58 3.96 -13.48
CA GLU A 158 -17.42 5.37 -13.05
C GLU A 158 -16.31 5.56 -12.01
N LEU A 159 -15.70 4.49 -11.53
CA LEU A 159 -14.68 4.56 -10.48
C LEU A 159 -13.28 4.69 -11.10
N THR A 160 -12.44 5.48 -10.44
CA THR A 160 -11.00 5.57 -10.71
C THR A 160 -10.22 5.52 -9.39
N VAL A 161 -8.97 5.07 -9.47
CA VAL A 161 -8.05 5.01 -8.33
C VAL A 161 -6.90 5.97 -8.54
N HIS A 162 -6.56 6.72 -7.50
CA HIS A 162 -5.47 7.69 -7.50
C HIS A 162 -4.56 7.44 -6.32
N THR A 163 -3.25 7.70 -6.49
CA THR A 163 -2.25 7.55 -5.44
C THR A 163 -1.41 8.81 -5.28
N GLY A 164 -0.89 9.02 -4.08
CA GLY A 164 -0.02 10.14 -3.77
C GLY A 164 0.88 9.82 -2.58
N PHE A 165 1.99 10.57 -2.48
CA PHE A 165 2.91 10.46 -1.35
C PHE A 165 2.57 11.45 -0.25
N LEU A 166 2.81 11.02 0.97
CA LEU A 166 2.81 11.85 2.17
C LEU A 166 4.25 12.06 2.63
N LYS A 167 4.63 13.31 2.90
CA LYS A 167 5.97 13.66 3.37
C LYS A 167 6.19 13.20 4.81
N ASP A 168 5.16 13.29 5.62
CA ASP A 168 5.15 12.91 7.04
C ASP A 168 3.70 12.70 7.53
N VAL A 169 3.54 12.35 8.80
CA VAL A 169 2.22 12.10 9.43
C VAL A 169 1.33 13.35 9.56
N LEU A 170 1.87 14.54 9.32
CA LEU A 170 1.14 15.81 9.37
C LEU A 170 0.85 16.38 7.96
N ASP A 171 1.09 15.62 6.90
CA ASP A 171 0.97 16.13 5.53
C ASP A 171 -0.48 16.17 5.04
N ALA A 172 -1.26 17.05 5.64
CA ALA A 172 -2.60 17.38 5.17
C ALA A 172 -2.61 17.95 3.74
N GLY A 173 -1.52 18.66 3.36
CA GLY A 173 -1.34 19.21 2.02
C GLY A 173 -1.26 18.11 0.96
N GLY A 174 -0.47 17.05 1.21
CA GLY A 174 -0.36 15.89 0.34
C GLY A 174 -1.70 15.16 0.16
N LEU A 175 -2.46 15.00 1.24
CA LEU A 175 -3.81 14.41 1.15
C LEU A 175 -4.77 15.27 0.31
N ARG A 176 -4.80 16.59 0.53
CA ARG A 176 -5.62 17.50 -0.28
C ARG A 176 -5.21 17.47 -1.75
N ALA A 177 -3.90 17.46 -2.03
CA ALA A 177 -3.40 17.36 -3.39
C ALA A 177 -3.84 16.06 -4.07
N LEU A 178 -3.83 14.92 -3.37
CA LEU A 178 -4.35 13.66 -3.88
C LEU A 178 -5.83 13.78 -4.25
N PHE A 179 -6.68 14.27 -3.34
CA PHE A 179 -8.12 14.42 -3.62
C PHE A 179 -8.39 15.41 -4.75
N ALA A 180 -7.67 16.51 -4.81
CA ALA A 180 -7.80 17.48 -5.90
C ALA A 180 -7.40 16.87 -7.25
N SER A 181 -6.32 16.10 -7.31
CA SER A 181 -5.90 15.39 -8.53
C SER A 181 -6.89 14.31 -8.97
N ALA A 182 -7.68 13.80 -8.03
CA ALA A 182 -8.77 12.86 -8.27
C ALA A 182 -10.11 13.55 -8.64
N GLY A 183 -10.11 14.87 -8.85
CA GLY A 183 -11.30 15.64 -9.24
C GLY A 183 -12.25 15.97 -8.08
N CYS A 184 -11.81 15.84 -6.83
CA CYS A 184 -12.56 16.30 -5.68
C CYS A 184 -12.28 17.78 -5.40
N ARG A 185 -13.30 18.51 -4.95
CA ARG A 185 -13.16 19.92 -4.58
C ARG A 185 -12.77 20.03 -3.10
N ILE A 186 -11.85 20.95 -2.81
CA ILE A 186 -11.49 21.32 -1.43
C ILE A 186 -12.19 22.61 -1.10
N GLY A 187 -12.94 22.63 0.01
CA GLY A 187 -13.61 23.81 0.54
C GLY A 187 -12.62 24.83 1.14
N GLU A 188 -13.08 26.04 1.41
CA GLU A 188 -12.28 27.10 2.05
C GLU A 188 -11.84 26.71 3.47
N ASP A 189 -12.60 25.87 4.15
CA ASP A 189 -12.27 25.26 5.45
C ASP A 189 -11.20 24.15 5.36
N GLY A 190 -10.78 23.80 4.15
CA GLY A 190 -9.81 22.74 3.88
C GLY A 190 -10.38 21.32 3.95
N MET A 191 -11.67 21.16 4.08
CA MET A 191 -12.38 19.88 3.99
C MET A 191 -12.77 19.56 2.54
N LEU A 192 -13.14 18.32 2.27
CA LEU A 192 -13.78 17.96 0.99
C LEU A 192 -15.18 18.58 0.90
N ALA A 193 -15.41 19.32 -0.17
CA ALA A 193 -16.74 19.88 -0.46
C ALA A 193 -17.71 18.83 -1.04
N ASP A 194 -17.16 17.73 -1.56
CA ASP A 194 -17.92 16.64 -2.17
C ASP A 194 -17.45 15.26 -1.67
N PRO A 195 -17.49 15.00 -0.34
CA PRO A 195 -16.95 13.76 0.25
C PRO A 195 -17.65 12.50 -0.26
N GLN A 196 -18.87 12.59 -0.77
CA GLN A 196 -19.62 11.47 -1.37
C GLN A 196 -18.98 10.92 -2.65
N LYS A 197 -18.10 11.69 -3.32
CA LYS A 197 -17.32 11.18 -4.45
C LYS A 197 -16.26 10.18 -4.01
N VAL A 198 -15.78 10.28 -2.77
CA VAL A 198 -14.72 9.37 -2.26
C VAL A 198 -15.34 8.09 -1.75
N VAL A 199 -15.13 7.01 -2.49
CA VAL A 199 -15.63 5.66 -2.16
C VAL A 199 -14.74 5.00 -1.12
N ALA A 200 -13.43 5.13 -1.26
CA ALA A 200 -12.46 4.55 -0.34
C ALA A 200 -11.23 5.44 -0.20
N THR A 201 -10.65 5.43 1.00
CA THR A 201 -9.35 6.06 1.28
C THR A 201 -8.47 5.05 2.01
N LEU A 202 -7.29 4.79 1.45
CA LEU A 202 -6.29 3.90 2.01
C LEU A 202 -5.02 4.69 2.28
N ILE A 203 -4.49 4.56 3.48
CA ILE A 203 -3.26 5.27 3.88
C ILE A 203 -2.30 4.27 4.52
N LYS A 204 -1.06 4.30 4.09
CA LYS A 204 0.04 3.64 4.76
C LYS A 204 1.11 4.67 5.06
N SER A 205 1.34 4.95 6.34
CA SER A 205 2.24 6.01 6.77
C SER A 205 3.33 5.46 7.68
N GLY A 206 4.45 6.15 7.74
CA GLY A 206 5.58 5.82 8.59
C GLY A 206 5.92 6.94 9.55
N ALA A 207 6.79 6.65 10.49
CA ALA A 207 7.49 7.65 11.29
C ALA A 207 8.97 7.57 10.99
N ALA A 208 9.68 8.70 11.11
CA ALA A 208 11.12 8.68 11.10
C ALA A 208 11.65 7.81 12.25
N PRO A 209 12.78 7.07 12.08
CA PRO A 209 13.29 6.16 13.11
C PRO A 209 13.59 6.83 14.45
N ASP A 210 13.91 8.11 14.44
CA ASP A 210 14.15 8.93 15.63
C ASP A 210 12.87 9.48 16.28
N GLY A 211 11.71 9.25 15.67
CA GLY A 211 10.40 9.73 16.13
C GLY A 211 10.20 11.23 15.97
N ARG A 212 11.07 11.93 15.24
CA ARG A 212 10.90 13.36 14.94
C ARG A 212 9.98 13.57 13.75
N VAL A 213 9.23 14.65 13.79
CA VAL A 213 8.42 15.13 12.66
C VAL A 213 8.88 16.54 12.35
N ARG A 214 9.32 16.78 11.12
CA ARG A 214 9.85 18.08 10.68
C ARG A 214 10.98 18.61 11.59
N GLY A 215 11.85 17.70 12.06
CA GLY A 215 12.96 18.01 12.95
C GLY A 215 12.59 18.20 14.44
N LEU A 216 11.31 18.23 14.77
CA LEU A 216 10.84 18.45 16.13
C LEU A 216 10.55 17.13 16.85
N ARG A 217 10.86 17.08 18.15
CA ARG A 217 10.54 15.94 19.01
C ARG A 217 9.02 15.81 19.16
N THR A 218 8.52 14.57 19.07
CA THR A 218 7.12 14.25 19.25
C THR A 218 6.96 13.06 20.21
N THR A 219 5.70 12.69 20.48
CA THR A 219 5.37 11.46 21.23
C THR A 219 5.46 10.18 20.38
N MET A 220 5.87 10.27 19.11
CA MET A 220 5.96 9.10 18.22
C MET A 220 6.88 8.01 18.79
N LYS A 221 7.99 8.42 19.43
CA LYS A 221 8.90 7.51 20.13
C LYS A 221 8.63 7.57 21.64
N SER A 222 7.60 6.90 22.07
CA SER A 222 7.23 6.74 23.48
C SER A 222 7.71 5.40 24.02
N SER A 223 8.09 5.36 25.30
CA SER A 223 8.48 4.12 25.99
C SER A 223 7.32 3.15 26.23
N HIS A 224 6.08 3.61 26.14
CA HIS A 224 4.89 2.85 26.53
C HIS A 224 4.02 2.38 25.37
N LEU A 225 4.13 2.99 24.20
CA LEU A 225 3.31 2.67 23.05
C LEU A 225 4.16 2.42 21.81
N ASP A 226 3.71 1.46 21.01
CA ASP A 226 4.25 1.20 19.70
C ASP A 226 4.09 2.44 18.82
N MET A 227 5.17 2.86 18.17
CA MET A 227 5.21 4.00 17.24
C MET A 227 4.12 3.91 16.17
N ASP A 228 3.86 2.72 15.65
CA ASP A 228 2.84 2.46 14.65
C ASP A 228 1.43 2.84 15.13
N LYS A 229 1.16 2.76 16.45
CA LYS A 229 -0.13 3.20 17.03
C LYS A 229 -0.27 4.72 16.98
N HIS A 230 0.81 5.43 17.32
CA HIS A 230 0.84 6.90 17.24
C HIS A 230 0.67 7.37 15.80
N VAL A 231 1.38 6.76 14.84
CA VAL A 231 1.25 7.06 13.40
C VAL A 231 -0.19 6.92 12.95
N ARG A 232 -0.84 5.79 13.27
CA ARG A 232 -2.24 5.55 12.88
C ARG A 232 -3.20 6.55 13.51
N ALA A 233 -3.03 6.86 14.79
CA ALA A 233 -3.88 7.84 15.48
C ALA A 233 -3.75 9.23 14.87
N THR A 234 -2.50 9.69 14.64
CA THR A 234 -2.23 10.99 14.03
C THR A 234 -2.82 11.08 12.62
N MET A 235 -2.56 10.09 11.76
CA MET A 235 -3.10 10.06 10.41
C MET A 235 -4.63 9.97 10.37
N SER A 236 -5.25 9.27 11.34
CA SER A 236 -6.71 9.24 11.45
C SER A 236 -7.29 10.63 11.72
N GLY A 237 -6.63 11.42 12.59
CA GLY A 237 -7.04 12.80 12.84
C GLY A 237 -6.85 13.70 11.63
N VAL A 238 -5.67 13.65 11.00
CA VAL A 238 -5.35 14.47 9.81
C VAL A 238 -6.27 14.14 8.64
N ALA A 239 -6.44 12.86 8.29
CA ALA A 239 -7.29 12.47 7.18
C ALA A 239 -8.77 12.65 7.51
N GLY A 240 -9.19 12.36 8.75
CA GLY A 240 -10.57 12.54 9.20
C GLY A 240 -11.03 13.99 9.18
N SER A 241 -10.14 14.94 9.48
CA SER A 241 -10.44 16.38 9.40
C SER A 241 -10.67 16.87 7.97
N ILE A 242 -10.10 16.20 6.97
CA ILE A 242 -10.31 16.53 5.55
C ILE A 242 -11.57 15.84 5.01
N LEU A 243 -11.77 14.57 5.37
CA LEU A 243 -12.86 13.74 4.87
C LEU A 243 -14.21 13.98 5.59
N GLY A 244 -14.18 14.57 6.79
CA GLY A 244 -15.36 14.72 7.65
C GLY A 244 -15.83 13.42 8.31
N HIS A 245 -15.05 12.33 8.22
CA HIS A 245 -15.39 11.05 8.84
C HIS A 245 -14.14 10.17 9.11
N ALA A 246 -14.32 9.12 9.94
CA ALA A 246 -13.25 8.22 10.35
C ALA A 246 -13.25 6.86 9.63
N ARG A 247 -14.02 6.67 8.56
CA ARG A 247 -13.99 5.45 7.73
C ARG A 247 -12.80 5.52 6.76
N ILE A 248 -11.62 5.28 7.27
CA ILE A 248 -10.36 5.39 6.55
C ILE A 248 -9.55 4.16 6.87
N PHE A 249 -9.06 3.45 5.86
CA PHE A 249 -8.13 2.35 6.08
C PHE A 249 -6.74 2.94 6.32
N ILE A 250 -6.23 2.81 7.55
CA ILE A 250 -4.92 3.33 7.93
C ILE A 250 -4.06 2.22 8.50
N SER A 251 -2.88 2.06 7.93
CA SER A 251 -1.82 1.18 8.42
C SER A 251 -0.52 1.95 8.62
N ALA A 252 0.41 1.36 9.36
CA ALA A 252 1.72 1.95 9.60
C ALA A 252 2.86 1.05 9.16
N ASN A 253 4.09 1.58 9.25
CA ASN A 253 5.33 0.97 8.82
C ASN A 253 5.46 0.93 7.28
N THR A 254 6.23 1.87 6.75
CA THR A 254 6.41 2.12 5.31
C THR A 254 7.82 1.78 4.81
N VAL A 255 8.50 0.82 5.46
CA VAL A 255 9.82 0.40 5.00
C VAL A 255 9.77 0.02 3.51
N HIS A 256 10.62 0.64 2.70
CA HIS A 256 10.66 0.55 1.23
C HIS A 256 9.32 0.83 0.49
N GLN A 257 8.36 1.47 1.15
CA GLN A 257 7.08 1.88 0.55
C GLN A 257 6.96 3.41 0.43
N ALA A 258 7.84 4.12 1.08
CA ALA A 258 8.02 5.58 1.00
C ALA A 258 9.40 5.93 1.57
N PRO A 259 9.90 7.15 1.36
CA PRO A 259 11.05 7.66 2.11
C PRO A 259 10.80 7.59 3.63
N PRO A 260 11.86 7.49 4.45
CA PRO A 260 11.73 7.41 5.91
C PRO A 260 10.87 8.55 6.48
N GLY A 261 9.88 8.20 7.29
CA GLY A 261 8.92 9.13 7.87
C GLY A 261 7.73 9.46 6.98
N GLY A 262 7.80 9.14 5.70
CA GLY A 262 6.74 9.38 4.73
C GLY A 262 5.70 8.28 4.64
N GLY A 263 4.79 8.42 3.69
CA GLY A 263 3.73 7.46 3.46
C GLY A 263 3.21 7.45 2.03
N LEU A 264 2.37 6.46 1.76
CA LEU A 264 1.59 6.32 0.53
C LEU A 264 0.11 6.45 0.88
N CYS A 265 -0.63 7.23 0.12
CA CYS A 265 -2.08 7.30 0.20
C CYS A 265 -2.70 6.99 -1.15
N ALA A 266 -3.89 6.41 -1.11
CA ALA A 266 -4.70 6.14 -2.28
C ALA A 266 -6.15 6.50 -2.01
N CYS A 267 -6.87 6.94 -3.03
CA CYS A 267 -8.32 7.08 -2.98
C CYS A 267 -8.97 6.46 -4.21
N ILE A 268 -10.13 5.87 -3.99
CA ILE A 268 -11.04 5.46 -5.06
C ILE A 268 -12.15 6.50 -5.09
N VAL A 269 -12.35 7.07 -6.24
CA VAL A 269 -13.35 8.12 -6.42
C VAL A 269 -14.32 7.76 -7.54
N ARG A 270 -15.54 8.29 -7.42
CA ARG A 270 -16.55 8.25 -8.46
C ARG A 270 -16.34 9.43 -9.37
N GLY A 271 -16.15 9.18 -10.67
CA GLY A 271 -16.07 10.23 -11.68
C GLY A 271 -17.34 11.07 -11.67
N GLY A 272 -17.18 12.39 -11.72
CA GLY A 272 -18.33 13.29 -11.92
C GLY A 272 -18.78 13.19 -13.38
N HIS A 273 -20.10 13.10 -13.57
CA HIS A 273 -20.73 13.42 -14.84
C HIS A 273 -20.63 14.91 -15.08
#